data_0791d52bfa4f849602e97accbd343212
#
_entry.id   0791d52bfa4f849602e97accbd343212
#
_cell.length_a   1.000
_cell.length_b   1.000
_cell.length_c   1.000
_cell.angle_alpha   90.00
_cell.angle_beta   90.00
_cell.angle_gamma   90.00
#
_symmetry.space_group_name_H-M   'P 1'
#
loop_
_entity.id
_entity.type
_entity.pdbx_description
1 polymer ?
#
loop_
_entity_poly.entity_id
_entity_poly.type
_entity_poly.pdbx_seq_one_letter_code
_entity_poly.pdbx_strand_id
1 'polypeptide(L)'
;MRQYFLEQFKESKGFMVATILFIALSLWWLSIYLRFLTEGIENDLFTNLLILFPLFGGIAGLYYAKLWGGLKSKFGMAIFSLSSGLLAQFIGTLLYNYYIYILGIEVPYPSIGDVFFYVSVLLYILGAYQLAKVLGVQFSSQSFINKFVAILIPFVALLGSYLILLREYDFTDSTPLLIFLDFGWQIGQVIYISIALFTLFISNNSLGGLMRKPISL
;
A
#
# COMPACT_ATOMS: atom_id res chain seq x y z
N MET A 1 -17.34 5.35 16.53
CA MET A 1 -16.25 4.53 15.96
C MET A 1 -16.36 3.07 16.42
N ARG A 2 -16.31 2.76 17.72
CA ARG A 2 -16.38 1.37 18.24
C ARG A 2 -17.65 0.59 17.82
N GLN A 3 -18.84 1.19 17.91
CA GLN A 3 -20.09 0.55 17.51
C GLN A 3 -20.14 0.26 16.00
N TYR A 4 -19.64 1.18 15.18
CA TYR A 4 -19.55 1.03 13.74
C TYR A 4 -18.62 -0.11 13.33
N PHE A 5 -17.46 -0.22 13.97
CA PHE A 5 -16.49 -1.31 13.76
C PHE A 5 -17.13 -2.67 14.11
N LEU A 6 -17.87 -2.73 15.22
CA LEU A 6 -18.56 -3.96 15.66
C LEU A 6 -19.72 -4.37 14.73
N GLU A 7 -20.42 -3.41 14.12
CA GLU A 7 -21.46 -3.69 13.12
C GLU A 7 -20.84 -4.22 11.80
N GLN A 8 -19.77 -3.61 11.32
CA GLN A 8 -19.03 -4.11 10.16
C GLN A 8 -18.47 -5.51 10.39
N PHE A 9 -17.96 -5.78 11.58
CA PHE A 9 -17.47 -7.10 11.98
C PHE A 9 -18.57 -8.16 11.93
N LYS A 10 -19.82 -7.79 12.26
CA LYS A 10 -20.98 -8.69 12.20
C LYS A 10 -21.51 -8.90 10.78
N GLU A 11 -21.44 -7.89 9.93
CA GLU A 11 -22.04 -7.92 8.58
C GLU A 11 -21.14 -8.54 7.52
N SER A 12 -19.81 -8.52 7.70
CA SER A 12 -18.85 -9.00 6.69
C SER A 12 -17.97 -10.10 7.25
N LYS A 13 -18.31 -11.38 6.95
CA LYS A 13 -17.48 -12.54 7.28
C LYS A 13 -16.06 -12.40 6.70
N GLY A 14 -15.93 -11.82 5.51
CA GLY A 14 -14.63 -11.58 4.86
C GLY A 14 -13.75 -10.60 5.63
N PHE A 15 -14.33 -9.50 6.11
CA PHE A 15 -13.62 -8.52 6.94
C PHE A 15 -13.16 -9.12 8.28
N MET A 16 -14.02 -9.92 8.91
CA MET A 16 -13.67 -10.62 10.15
C MET A 16 -12.49 -11.59 9.94
N VAL A 17 -12.54 -12.41 8.89
CA VAL A 17 -11.44 -13.33 8.56
C VAL A 17 -10.15 -12.58 8.27
N ALA A 18 -10.19 -11.51 7.46
CA ALA A 18 -9.01 -10.70 7.16
C ALA A 18 -8.41 -10.07 8.43
N THR A 19 -9.24 -9.56 9.33
CA THR A 19 -8.79 -8.96 10.60
C THR A 19 -8.15 -10.01 11.52
N ILE A 20 -8.77 -11.19 11.64
CA ILE A 20 -8.21 -12.29 12.45
C ILE A 20 -6.85 -12.74 11.88
N LEU A 21 -6.76 -12.92 10.56
CA LEU A 21 -5.51 -13.28 9.90
C LEU A 21 -4.43 -12.21 10.11
N PHE A 22 -4.80 -10.93 9.97
CA PHE A 22 -3.87 -9.82 10.21
C PHE A 22 -3.33 -9.83 11.64
N ILE A 23 -4.20 -9.99 12.64
CA ILE A 23 -3.79 -10.07 14.05
C ILE A 23 -2.91 -11.30 14.29
N ALA A 24 -3.30 -12.46 13.78
CA ALA A 24 -2.53 -13.70 13.95
C ALA A 24 -1.11 -13.58 13.34
N LEU A 25 -1.00 -13.03 12.14
CA LEU A 25 0.29 -12.82 11.49
C LEU A 25 1.11 -11.72 12.18
N SER A 26 0.48 -10.67 12.69
CA SER A 26 1.18 -9.64 13.47
C SER A 26 1.75 -10.21 14.77
N LEU A 27 1.02 -11.08 15.46
CA LEU A 27 1.50 -11.76 16.66
C LEU A 27 2.61 -12.77 16.33
N TRP A 28 2.51 -13.47 15.20
CA TRP A 28 3.56 -14.37 14.75
C TRP A 28 4.84 -13.60 14.38
N TRP A 29 4.71 -12.51 13.64
CA TRP A 29 5.84 -11.62 13.36
C TRP A 29 6.51 -11.11 14.64
N LEU A 30 5.70 -10.65 15.61
CA LEU A 30 6.21 -10.21 16.89
C LEU A 30 6.97 -11.33 17.64
N SER A 31 6.46 -12.56 17.57
CA SER A 31 7.13 -13.73 18.14
C SER A 31 8.48 -14.01 17.49
N ILE A 32 8.56 -13.94 16.14
CA ILE A 32 9.82 -14.08 15.38
C ILE A 32 10.80 -13.00 15.81
N TYR A 33 10.33 -11.74 15.84
CA TYR A 33 11.14 -10.58 16.22
C TYR A 33 11.69 -10.69 17.66
N LEU A 34 10.85 -11.05 18.63
CA LEU A 34 11.27 -11.18 20.04
C LEU A 34 12.22 -12.35 20.29
N ARG A 35 12.19 -13.38 19.43
CA ARG A 35 13.12 -14.51 19.48
C ARG A 35 14.41 -14.26 18.71
N PHE A 36 14.56 -13.08 18.09
CA PHE A 36 15.68 -12.71 17.22
C PHE A 36 15.95 -13.69 16.08
N LEU A 37 14.90 -14.34 15.58
CA LEU A 37 14.95 -15.27 14.44
C LEU A 37 14.92 -14.47 13.14
N THR A 38 16.03 -13.82 12.80
CA THR A 38 16.15 -13.03 11.56
C THR A 38 16.35 -13.91 10.34
N GLU A 39 16.82 -15.14 10.54
CA GLU A 39 17.07 -16.13 9.47
C GLU A 39 16.46 -17.48 9.84
N GLY A 40 16.10 -18.27 8.82
CA GLY A 40 15.62 -19.63 8.99
C GLY A 40 14.21 -19.91 8.47
N ILE A 41 13.84 -21.19 8.47
CA ILE A 41 12.59 -21.70 7.86
C ILE A 41 11.34 -20.97 8.35
N GLU A 42 11.30 -20.59 9.63
CA GLU A 42 10.12 -19.91 10.21
C GLU A 42 9.94 -18.50 9.63
N ASN A 43 11.02 -17.75 9.46
CA ASN A 43 11.00 -16.43 8.83
C ASN A 43 10.63 -16.52 7.36
N ASP A 44 11.16 -17.53 6.65
CA ASP A 44 10.85 -17.79 5.26
C ASP A 44 9.37 -18.15 5.06
N LEU A 45 8.82 -19.03 5.91
CA LEU A 45 7.41 -19.38 5.89
C LEU A 45 6.52 -18.17 6.14
N PHE A 46 6.88 -17.33 7.13
CA PHE A 46 6.15 -16.11 7.42
C PHE A 46 6.13 -15.16 6.21
N THR A 47 7.29 -14.91 5.62
CA THR A 47 7.43 -14.03 4.45
C THR A 47 6.63 -14.56 3.25
N ASN A 48 6.68 -15.89 3.02
CA ASN A 48 5.91 -16.50 1.93
C ASN A 48 4.39 -16.49 2.17
N LEU A 49 3.93 -16.54 3.41
CA LEU A 49 2.50 -16.39 3.72
C LEU A 49 2.01 -14.95 3.55
N LEU A 50 2.86 -13.96 3.83
CA LEU A 50 2.50 -12.56 3.63
C LEU A 50 2.18 -12.22 2.17
N ILE A 51 2.79 -12.93 1.20
CA ILE A 51 2.54 -12.73 -0.24
C ILE A 51 1.07 -13.00 -0.62
N LEU A 52 0.36 -13.82 0.15
CA LEU A 52 -1.04 -14.13 -0.11
C LEU A 52 -1.97 -12.93 0.11
N PHE A 53 -1.61 -11.96 0.95
CA PHE A 53 -2.43 -10.77 1.18
C PHE A 53 -2.62 -9.93 -0.08
N PRO A 54 -1.56 -9.50 -0.77
CA PRO A 54 -1.72 -8.76 -2.02
C PRO A 54 -2.42 -9.58 -3.10
N LEU A 55 -2.25 -10.92 -3.13
CA LEU A 55 -2.99 -11.78 -4.05
C LEU A 55 -4.50 -11.73 -3.78
N PHE A 56 -4.92 -12.08 -2.56
CA PHE A 56 -6.34 -12.12 -2.23
C PHE A 56 -6.99 -10.73 -2.25
N GLY A 57 -6.28 -9.71 -1.74
CA GLY A 57 -6.72 -8.33 -1.81
C GLY A 57 -6.89 -7.83 -3.24
N GLY A 58 -5.95 -8.18 -4.12
CA GLY A 58 -6.01 -7.84 -5.54
C GLY A 58 -7.17 -8.51 -6.25
N ILE A 59 -7.34 -9.83 -6.10
CA ILE A 59 -8.45 -10.58 -6.72
C ILE A 59 -9.81 -10.09 -6.22
N ALA A 60 -9.98 -9.98 -4.90
CA ALA A 60 -11.21 -9.49 -4.30
C ALA A 60 -11.53 -8.06 -4.77
N GLY A 61 -10.51 -7.20 -4.78
CA GLY A 61 -10.66 -5.82 -5.21
C GLY A 61 -11.05 -5.71 -6.70
N LEU A 62 -10.49 -6.52 -7.60
CA LEU A 62 -10.92 -6.56 -9.01
C LEU A 62 -12.39 -7.01 -9.13
N TYR A 63 -12.82 -7.97 -8.34
CA TYR A 63 -14.23 -8.36 -8.29
C TYR A 63 -15.12 -7.18 -7.85
N TYR A 64 -14.78 -6.48 -6.78
CA TYR A 64 -15.53 -5.31 -6.33
C TYR A 64 -15.45 -4.14 -7.35
N ALA A 65 -14.31 -3.92 -7.98
CA ALA A 65 -14.18 -2.92 -9.04
C ALA A 65 -15.22 -3.17 -10.14
N LYS A 66 -15.40 -4.42 -10.56
CA LYS A 66 -16.43 -4.81 -11.56
C LYS A 66 -17.84 -4.49 -11.08
N LEU A 67 -18.18 -4.78 -9.82
CA LEU A 67 -19.49 -4.47 -9.23
C LEU A 67 -19.78 -2.96 -9.20
N TRP A 68 -18.74 -2.14 -9.01
CA TRP A 68 -18.85 -0.68 -9.00
C TRP A 68 -18.68 -0.03 -10.39
N GLY A 69 -18.94 -0.80 -11.45
CA GLY A 69 -18.95 -0.31 -12.84
C GLY A 69 -17.59 -0.40 -13.56
N GLY A 70 -16.59 -1.04 -12.96
CA GLY A 70 -15.28 -1.29 -13.55
C GLY A 70 -14.58 -0.01 -14.02
N LEU A 71 -13.97 -0.07 -15.18
CA LEU A 71 -13.27 1.08 -15.78
C LEU A 71 -14.22 2.19 -16.29
N LYS A 72 -15.54 1.96 -16.29
CA LYS A 72 -16.54 2.95 -16.74
C LYS A 72 -16.95 3.92 -15.62
N SER A 73 -16.69 3.60 -14.36
CA SER A 73 -16.96 4.47 -13.23
C SER A 73 -15.67 4.93 -12.58
N LYS A 74 -15.65 6.17 -12.06
CA LYS A 74 -14.47 6.73 -11.38
C LYS A 74 -14.12 5.93 -10.12
N PHE A 75 -15.14 5.47 -9.38
CA PHE A 75 -14.94 4.65 -8.18
C PHE A 75 -14.45 3.25 -8.54
N GLY A 76 -15.05 2.62 -9.55
CA GLY A 76 -14.56 1.34 -10.08
C GLY A 76 -13.12 1.43 -10.58
N MET A 77 -12.75 2.52 -11.28
CA MET A 77 -11.34 2.77 -11.68
C MET A 77 -10.39 2.90 -10.50
N ALA A 78 -10.80 3.59 -9.42
CA ALA A 78 -9.99 3.70 -8.22
C ALA A 78 -9.69 2.32 -7.61
N ILE A 79 -10.74 1.51 -7.39
CA ILE A 79 -10.60 0.15 -6.87
C ILE A 79 -9.78 -0.72 -7.81
N PHE A 80 -10.04 -0.64 -9.13
CA PHE A 80 -9.30 -1.40 -10.14
C PHE A 80 -7.80 -1.10 -10.09
N SER A 81 -7.41 0.18 -10.03
CA SER A 81 -6.01 0.59 -9.97
C SER A 81 -5.33 0.09 -8.70
N LEU A 82 -5.96 0.26 -7.53
CA LEU A 82 -5.42 -0.22 -6.25
C LEU A 82 -5.24 -1.75 -6.25
N SER A 83 -6.24 -2.47 -6.75
CA SER A 83 -6.22 -3.94 -6.83
C SER A 83 -5.17 -4.46 -7.80
N SER A 84 -5.03 -3.81 -8.96
CA SER A 84 -3.99 -4.13 -9.93
C SER A 84 -2.59 -3.84 -9.36
N GLY A 85 -2.44 -2.79 -8.54
CA GLY A 85 -1.22 -2.51 -7.80
C GLY A 85 -0.84 -3.64 -6.83
N LEU A 86 -1.82 -4.18 -6.09
CA LEU A 86 -1.61 -5.35 -5.22
C LEU A 86 -1.17 -6.58 -6.02
N LEU A 87 -1.79 -6.86 -7.16
CA LEU A 87 -1.38 -7.98 -8.02
C LEU A 87 0.00 -7.78 -8.63
N ALA A 88 0.36 -6.57 -9.02
CA ALA A 88 1.70 -6.26 -9.49
C ALA A 88 2.74 -6.51 -8.36
N GLN A 89 2.46 -6.07 -7.14
CA GLN A 89 3.32 -6.35 -5.99
C GLN A 89 3.46 -7.86 -5.72
N PHE A 90 2.35 -8.61 -5.80
CA PHE A 90 2.36 -10.06 -5.70
C PHE A 90 3.29 -10.70 -6.75
N ILE A 91 3.18 -10.28 -8.02
CA ILE A 91 4.03 -10.80 -9.10
C ILE A 91 5.50 -10.45 -8.86
N GLY A 92 5.81 -9.21 -8.43
CA GLY A 92 7.18 -8.80 -8.09
C GLY A 92 7.78 -9.70 -7.01
N THR A 93 7.02 -9.98 -5.93
CA THR A 93 7.49 -10.85 -4.85
C THR A 93 7.63 -12.32 -5.31
N LEU A 94 6.74 -12.82 -6.18
CA LEU A 94 6.90 -14.15 -6.78
C LEU A 94 8.21 -14.28 -7.57
N LEU A 95 8.56 -13.25 -8.33
CA LEU A 95 9.81 -13.24 -9.10
C LEU A 95 11.03 -13.22 -8.18
N TYR A 96 10.99 -12.49 -7.05
CA TYR A 96 12.04 -12.51 -6.04
C TYR A 96 12.18 -13.91 -5.42
N ASN A 97 11.06 -14.52 -5.03
CA ASN A 97 11.05 -15.88 -4.49
C ASN A 97 11.56 -16.91 -5.51
N TYR A 98 11.32 -16.71 -6.80
CA TYR A 98 11.86 -17.55 -7.86
C TYR A 98 13.40 -17.52 -7.88
N TYR A 99 14.03 -16.34 -7.77
CA TYR A 99 15.49 -16.23 -7.69
C TYR A 99 16.03 -16.95 -6.45
N ILE A 100 15.41 -16.71 -5.28
CA ILE A 100 15.91 -17.23 -4.00
C ILE A 100 15.70 -18.75 -3.90
N TYR A 101 14.47 -19.24 -4.14
CA TYR A 101 14.10 -20.62 -3.82
C TYR A 101 14.23 -21.60 -5.00
N ILE A 102 14.11 -21.11 -6.23
CA ILE A 102 14.20 -22.00 -7.42
C ILE A 102 15.58 -21.95 -8.04
N LEU A 103 16.15 -20.76 -8.22
CA LEU A 103 17.48 -20.62 -8.80
C LEU A 103 18.60 -20.72 -7.76
N GLY A 104 18.30 -20.54 -6.47
CA GLY A 104 19.29 -20.58 -5.39
C GLY A 104 20.34 -19.48 -5.47
N ILE A 105 19.98 -18.32 -6.03
CA ILE A 105 20.86 -17.16 -6.21
C ILE A 105 20.30 -15.92 -5.51
N GLU A 106 21.16 -14.99 -5.16
CA GLU A 106 20.76 -13.67 -4.72
C GLU A 106 19.95 -12.96 -5.80
N VAL A 107 18.93 -12.20 -5.40
CA VAL A 107 18.11 -11.44 -6.34
C VAL A 107 18.99 -10.38 -7.01
N PRO A 108 19.16 -10.41 -8.35
CA PRO A 108 19.92 -9.37 -9.03
C PRO A 108 19.20 -8.02 -8.87
N TYR A 109 19.96 -6.96 -8.66
CA TYR A 109 19.39 -5.62 -8.57
C TYR A 109 20.03 -4.69 -9.61
N PRO A 110 19.25 -4.10 -10.53
CA PRO A 110 17.82 -4.22 -10.70
C PRO A 110 17.40 -5.57 -11.32
N SER A 111 16.20 -6.05 -10.97
CA SER A 111 15.60 -7.28 -11.49
C SER A 111 14.29 -7.02 -12.23
N ILE A 112 13.74 -8.05 -12.87
CA ILE A 112 12.40 -7.97 -13.47
C ILE A 112 11.34 -7.74 -12.39
N GLY A 113 11.54 -8.24 -11.17
CA GLY A 113 10.65 -8.02 -10.03
C GLY A 113 10.48 -6.55 -9.70
N ASP A 114 11.56 -5.75 -9.80
CA ASP A 114 11.53 -4.32 -9.51
C ASP A 114 10.62 -3.55 -10.46
N VAL A 115 10.51 -3.98 -11.71
CA VAL A 115 9.56 -3.39 -12.67
C VAL A 115 8.13 -3.52 -12.16
N PHE A 116 7.74 -4.69 -11.63
CA PHE A 116 6.41 -4.91 -11.07
C PHE A 116 6.17 -4.10 -9.79
N PHE A 117 7.17 -3.96 -8.94
CA PHE A 117 7.08 -3.09 -7.77
C PHE A 117 6.87 -1.63 -8.18
N TYR A 118 7.60 -1.13 -9.17
CA TYR A 118 7.38 0.23 -9.70
C TYR A 118 6.00 0.42 -10.31
N VAL A 119 5.55 -0.54 -11.10
CA VAL A 119 4.19 -0.54 -11.67
C VAL A 119 3.15 -0.49 -10.54
N SER A 120 3.36 -1.23 -9.44
CA SER A 120 2.45 -1.21 -8.30
C SER A 120 2.33 0.18 -7.67
N VAL A 121 3.44 0.89 -7.50
CA VAL A 121 3.45 2.27 -6.96
C VAL A 121 2.69 3.23 -7.86
N LEU A 122 2.90 3.17 -9.18
CA LEU A 122 2.17 4.00 -10.14
C LEU A 122 0.67 3.73 -10.08
N LEU A 123 0.27 2.46 -9.97
CA LEU A 123 -1.13 2.06 -9.83
C LEU A 123 -1.75 2.53 -8.51
N TYR A 124 -1.00 2.52 -7.40
CA TYR A 124 -1.44 3.08 -6.12
C TYR A 124 -1.63 4.59 -6.18
N ILE A 125 -0.72 5.33 -6.84
CA ILE A 125 -0.86 6.77 -7.08
C ILE A 125 -2.14 7.05 -7.88
N LEU A 126 -2.35 6.34 -8.99
CA LEU A 126 -3.54 6.47 -9.81
C LEU A 126 -4.82 6.15 -9.02
N GLY A 127 -4.82 5.06 -8.25
CA GLY A 127 -5.95 4.65 -7.43
C GLY A 127 -6.28 5.67 -6.35
N ALA A 128 -5.30 6.15 -5.61
CA ALA A 128 -5.47 7.18 -4.58
C ALA A 128 -5.99 8.50 -5.18
N TYR A 129 -5.45 8.92 -6.33
CA TYR A 129 -5.90 10.10 -7.04
C TYR A 129 -7.36 10.00 -7.53
N GLN A 130 -7.74 8.87 -8.12
CA GLN A 130 -9.12 8.63 -8.54
C GLN A 130 -10.08 8.61 -7.34
N LEU A 131 -9.67 8.00 -6.24
CA LEU A 131 -10.45 8.00 -5.00
C LEU A 131 -10.65 9.43 -4.48
N ALA A 132 -9.61 10.23 -4.42
CA ALA A 132 -9.68 11.64 -4.03
C ALA A 132 -10.69 12.42 -4.90
N LYS A 133 -10.67 12.18 -6.22
CA LYS A 133 -11.63 12.80 -7.15
C LYS A 133 -13.08 12.37 -6.90
N VAL A 134 -13.31 11.10 -6.65
CA VAL A 134 -14.66 10.58 -6.36
C VAL A 134 -15.23 11.20 -5.10
N LEU A 135 -14.38 11.44 -4.10
CA LEU A 135 -14.75 12.05 -2.84
C LEU A 135 -14.88 13.59 -2.92
N GLY A 136 -14.70 14.16 -4.12
CA GLY A 136 -14.84 15.60 -4.32
C GLY A 136 -13.74 16.43 -3.67
N VAL A 137 -12.59 15.82 -3.37
CA VAL A 137 -11.45 16.52 -2.76
C VAL A 137 -10.87 17.48 -3.79
N GLN A 138 -10.99 18.79 -3.52
CA GLN A 138 -10.41 19.85 -4.32
C GLN A 138 -9.49 20.70 -3.44
N PHE A 139 -8.20 20.75 -3.79
CA PHE A 139 -7.21 21.50 -3.02
C PHE A 139 -7.50 23.00 -2.98
N SER A 140 -7.99 23.56 -4.09
CA SER A 140 -8.26 24.99 -4.22
C SER A 140 -9.34 25.49 -3.25
N SER A 141 -10.36 24.69 -2.99
CA SER A 141 -11.49 25.04 -2.12
C SER A 141 -11.26 24.80 -0.63
N GLN A 142 -10.08 24.26 -0.25
CA GLN A 142 -9.80 23.91 1.14
C GLN A 142 -9.42 25.12 1.99
N SER A 143 -9.71 25.01 3.30
CA SER A 143 -9.26 25.98 4.30
C SER A 143 -7.73 26.05 4.37
N PHE A 144 -7.21 27.15 4.94
CA PHE A 144 -5.76 27.31 5.13
C PHE A 144 -5.14 26.14 5.91
N ILE A 145 -5.80 25.68 6.98
CA ILE A 145 -5.33 24.55 7.80
C ILE A 145 -5.23 23.26 6.96
N ASN A 146 -6.23 22.99 6.13
CA ASN A 146 -6.22 21.81 5.27
C ASN A 146 -5.10 21.88 4.22
N LYS A 147 -4.83 23.06 3.67
CA LYS A 147 -3.71 23.26 2.74
C LYS A 147 -2.36 23.07 3.43
N PHE A 148 -2.22 23.57 4.67
CA PHE A 148 -1.02 23.38 5.46
C PHE A 148 -0.77 21.88 5.75
N VAL A 149 -1.80 21.16 6.19
CA VAL A 149 -1.72 19.71 6.42
C VAL A 149 -1.37 18.95 5.15
N ALA A 150 -1.91 19.34 4.00
CA ALA A 150 -1.61 18.72 2.70
C ALA A 150 -0.13 18.84 2.30
N ILE A 151 0.55 19.90 2.73
CA ILE A 151 1.99 20.11 2.49
C ILE A 151 2.82 19.43 3.59
N LEU A 152 2.34 19.48 4.83
CA LEU A 152 3.05 18.91 5.98
C LEU A 152 3.17 17.38 5.89
N ILE A 153 2.11 16.70 5.47
CA ILE A 153 2.11 15.22 5.37
C ILE A 153 3.23 14.71 4.46
N PRO A 154 3.35 15.13 3.18
CA PRO A 154 4.43 14.66 2.31
C PRO A 154 5.81 15.09 2.82
N PHE A 155 5.93 16.28 3.40
CA PHE A 155 7.20 16.75 3.97
C PHE A 155 7.67 15.86 5.12
N VAL A 156 6.81 15.55 6.08
CA VAL A 156 7.14 14.67 7.21
C VAL A 156 7.44 13.25 6.72
N ALA A 157 6.68 12.75 5.74
CA ALA A 157 6.90 11.43 5.17
C ALA A 157 8.23 11.34 4.41
N LEU A 158 8.59 12.37 3.61
CA LEU A 158 9.89 12.44 2.93
C LEU A 158 11.05 12.55 3.93
N LEU A 159 10.91 13.39 4.93
CA LEU A 159 11.93 13.55 5.98
C LEU A 159 12.14 12.22 6.74
N GLY A 160 11.05 11.57 7.13
CA GLY A 160 11.10 10.26 7.79
C GLY A 160 11.74 9.19 6.91
N SER A 161 11.36 9.12 5.65
CA SER A 161 11.94 8.20 4.66
C SER A 161 13.44 8.45 4.47
N TYR A 162 13.85 9.71 4.35
CA TYR A 162 15.27 10.06 4.26
C TYR A 162 16.05 9.64 5.52
N LEU A 163 15.56 10.00 6.71
CA LEU A 163 16.27 9.73 7.97
C LEU A 163 16.38 8.23 8.28
N ILE A 164 15.39 7.43 7.89
CA ILE A 164 15.33 6.01 8.23
C ILE A 164 16.02 5.16 7.15
N LEU A 165 15.86 5.49 5.86
CA LEU A 165 16.22 4.59 4.78
C LEU A 165 17.37 5.12 3.89
N LEU A 166 17.47 6.44 3.71
CA LEU A 166 18.38 7.02 2.71
C LEU A 166 19.55 7.79 3.31
N ARG A 167 19.58 7.99 4.62
CA ARG A 167 20.63 8.78 5.27
C ARG A 167 22.03 8.21 5.06
N GLU A 168 22.14 6.89 5.07
CA GLU A 168 23.42 6.17 4.95
C GLU A 168 23.61 5.57 3.53
N TYR A 169 22.87 6.13 2.54
CA TYR A 169 22.97 5.67 1.17
C TYR A 169 24.37 5.91 0.58
N ASP A 170 24.99 4.84 0.09
CA ASP A 170 26.30 4.93 -0.56
C ASP A 170 26.15 5.25 -2.04
N PHE A 171 26.60 6.45 -2.40
CA PHE A 171 26.60 6.92 -3.79
C PHE A 171 27.82 6.45 -4.60
N THR A 172 28.85 5.88 -3.95
CA THR A 172 30.15 5.60 -4.57
C THR A 172 30.03 4.53 -5.66
N ASP A 173 29.26 3.47 -5.39
CA ASP A 173 29.07 2.35 -6.30
C ASP A 173 27.70 2.36 -7.00
N SER A 174 26.93 3.45 -6.84
CA SER A 174 25.55 3.54 -7.35
C SER A 174 25.52 4.12 -8.77
N THR A 175 24.89 3.39 -9.69
CA THR A 175 24.60 3.92 -11.03
C THR A 175 23.40 4.88 -10.99
N PRO A 176 23.25 5.81 -11.97
CA PRO A 176 22.08 6.69 -12.04
C PRO A 176 20.73 5.92 -12.05
N LEU A 177 20.71 4.73 -12.62
CA LEU A 177 19.53 3.86 -12.63
C LEU A 177 19.21 3.36 -11.23
N LEU A 178 20.19 2.91 -10.46
CA LEU A 178 20.00 2.44 -9.07
C LEU A 178 19.49 3.58 -8.18
N ILE A 179 20.13 4.75 -8.27
CA ILE A 179 19.67 5.94 -7.53
C ILE A 179 18.22 6.27 -7.87
N PHE A 180 17.85 6.24 -9.17
CA PHE A 180 16.48 6.46 -9.60
C PHE A 180 15.51 5.40 -9.02
N LEU A 181 15.92 4.15 -9.00
CA LEU A 181 15.11 3.06 -8.46
C LEU A 181 14.91 3.23 -6.94
N ASP A 182 15.97 3.44 -6.19
CA ASP A 182 15.93 3.52 -4.72
C ASP A 182 15.14 4.75 -4.24
N PHE A 183 15.48 5.94 -4.75
CA PHE A 183 14.79 7.17 -4.39
C PHE A 183 13.39 7.27 -4.99
N GLY A 184 13.22 6.84 -6.24
CA GLY A 184 11.93 6.87 -6.94
C GLY A 184 10.88 5.98 -6.26
N TRP A 185 11.28 4.82 -5.76
CA TRP A 185 10.42 3.96 -4.95
C TRP A 185 9.90 4.69 -3.71
N GLN A 186 10.79 5.29 -2.91
CA GLN A 186 10.42 6.00 -1.69
C GLN A 186 9.54 7.23 -1.98
N ILE A 187 9.91 8.02 -2.97
CA ILE A 187 9.12 9.19 -3.40
C ILE A 187 7.73 8.76 -3.86
N GLY A 188 7.64 7.71 -4.65
CA GLY A 188 6.36 7.18 -5.12
C GLY A 188 5.45 6.74 -3.98
N GLN A 189 5.99 6.06 -2.97
CA GLN A 189 5.24 5.68 -1.77
C GLN A 189 4.75 6.91 -1.00
N VAL A 190 5.60 7.89 -0.79
CA VAL A 190 5.22 9.15 -0.12
C VAL A 190 4.08 9.84 -0.87
N ILE A 191 4.10 9.86 -2.20
CA ILE A 191 3.06 10.50 -3.01
C ILE A 191 1.70 9.85 -2.76
N TYR A 192 1.57 8.52 -2.93
CA TYR A 192 0.25 7.89 -2.79
C TYR A 192 -0.25 7.90 -1.34
N ILE A 193 0.63 7.72 -0.35
CA ILE A 193 0.28 7.81 1.07
C ILE A 193 -0.20 9.22 1.41
N SER A 194 0.48 10.26 0.91
CA SER A 194 0.08 11.64 1.13
C SER A 194 -1.30 11.95 0.53
N ILE A 195 -1.56 11.48 -0.70
CA ILE A 195 -2.88 11.64 -1.33
C ILE A 195 -3.95 10.91 -0.50
N ALA A 196 -3.69 9.69 -0.06
CA ALA A 196 -4.62 8.89 0.72
C ALA A 196 -4.92 9.54 2.08
N LEU A 197 -3.89 9.95 2.83
CA LEU A 197 -4.05 10.60 4.13
C LEU A 197 -4.76 11.94 4.02
N PHE A 198 -4.41 12.76 3.03
CA PHE A 198 -5.08 14.02 2.78
C PHE A 198 -6.55 13.83 2.40
N THR A 199 -6.83 12.84 1.57
CA THR A 199 -8.19 12.45 1.21
C THR A 199 -9.00 12.02 2.44
N LEU A 200 -8.43 11.19 3.28
CA LEU A 200 -9.04 10.73 4.53
C LEU A 200 -9.30 11.91 5.48
N PHE A 201 -8.34 12.82 5.64
CA PHE A 201 -8.45 13.98 6.51
C PHE A 201 -9.61 14.90 6.09
N ILE A 202 -9.70 15.22 4.80
CA ILE A 202 -10.78 16.08 4.27
C ILE A 202 -12.13 15.38 4.34
N SER A 203 -12.20 14.08 4.00
CA SER A 203 -13.45 13.35 3.98
C SER A 203 -14.06 13.22 5.37
N ASN A 204 -13.25 13.07 6.40
CA ASN A 204 -13.73 13.05 7.80
C ASN A 204 -14.38 14.37 8.23
N ASN A 205 -13.96 15.50 7.64
CA ASN A 205 -14.47 16.83 7.98
C ASN A 205 -15.67 17.26 7.11
N SER A 206 -15.82 16.71 5.89
CA SER A 206 -16.80 17.20 4.91
C SER A 206 -17.92 16.22 4.58
N LEU A 207 -17.78 14.94 4.86
CA LEU A 207 -18.73 13.90 4.47
C LEU A 207 -19.48 13.37 5.68
N GLY A 208 -20.62 14.03 6.00
CA GLY A 208 -21.60 13.47 6.93
C GLY A 208 -22.17 12.15 6.42
N GLY A 209 -21.93 11.06 7.11
CA GLY A 209 -22.71 9.83 7.09
C GLY A 209 -22.42 8.79 6.01
N LEU A 210 -22.85 8.97 4.77
CA LEU A 210 -22.93 7.89 3.76
C LEU A 210 -21.58 7.52 3.09
N MET A 211 -20.68 8.49 2.91
CA MET A 211 -19.37 8.26 2.27
C MET A 211 -18.23 8.01 3.27
N ARG A 212 -18.48 8.15 4.55
CA ARG A 212 -17.51 7.83 5.60
C ARG A 212 -17.21 6.32 5.67
N LYS A 213 -18.19 5.50 5.29
CA LYS A 213 -18.10 4.04 5.34
C LYS A 213 -17.06 3.44 4.38
N PRO A 214 -16.95 3.84 3.10
CA PRO A 214 -15.97 3.27 2.17
C PRO A 214 -14.53 3.70 2.41
N ILE A 215 -14.29 4.76 3.20
CA ILE A 215 -12.95 5.33 3.39
C ILE A 215 -12.29 4.82 4.66
N SER A 216 -13.11 4.38 5.62
CA SER A 216 -12.63 3.82 6.90
C SER A 216 -12.42 2.30 6.86
N LEU A 217 -12.60 1.69 5.70
CA LEU A 217 -12.21 0.30 5.39
C LEU A 217 -10.82 0.27 4.78
#